data_329e6eee00e7bd7caa2c8791488837f2
#
_entry.id   329e6eee00e7bd7caa2c8791488837f2
#
_cell.length_a   1.000
_cell.length_b   1.000
_cell.length_c   1.000
_cell.angle_alpha   90.00
_cell.angle_beta   90.00
_cell.angle_gamma   90.00
#
_symmetry.space_group_name_H-M   'P 1'
#
loop_
_entity.id
_entity.type
_entity.pdbx_description
1 polymer ?
#
loop_
_entity_poly.entity_id
_entity_poly.type
_entity_poly.pdbx_seq_one_letter_code
_entity_poly.pdbx_strand_id
1 'polypeptide(L)'
;MAITLSRGRSFAVALALLATGGLAQAADSVRVGSKIDTEGSLLGNIIVQVLEANGIKTTNKLQLGTTKVLRGAITSGEIDIYPEYTGNGAFFFSDEKDPAWKNAQAGFEKVKQLDYDKNKIVWLDAAPANNTWTIAIRQDVADANHLKTLADLGKWINGGGKFKLAASAEFIERPDALPAFQNAYGFKLNQDQLLSLAGGDTAVTIKAAAEQTSGVNAAMAYGTDGPVAALGLQTLADPKGVQPIYAPAPIVREAALKAHANLPELLKPVFASLDGPTLQKLNAQIAVEGQDAKQVAAAYLKERGFVKG
;
A
#
# COMPACT_ATOMS: atom_id res chain seq x y z
N MET A 1 11.41 73.60 -67.21
CA MET A 1 11.94 74.11 -65.94
C MET A 1 11.36 73.23 -64.84
N ALA A 2 12.07 72.20 -64.51
CA ALA A 2 11.56 71.11 -63.57
C ALA A 2 12.48 71.10 -62.37
N ILE A 3 11.92 71.27 -61.21
CA ILE A 3 12.60 71.23 -59.93
C ILE A 3 12.33 69.83 -59.28
N THR A 4 13.40 69.08 -59.11
CA THR A 4 13.36 67.72 -58.52
C THR A 4 13.57 67.83 -57.01
N LEU A 5 12.60 67.42 -56.22
CA LEU A 5 12.71 67.29 -54.77
C LEU A 5 13.14 65.85 -54.37
N SER A 6 14.28 65.75 -53.70
CA SER A 6 14.85 64.57 -53.10
C SER A 6 14.09 64.23 -51.84
N ARG A 7 13.58 62.98 -51.72
CA ARG A 7 12.99 62.41 -50.51
C ARG A 7 14.02 61.53 -49.80
N GLY A 8 14.50 62.00 -48.66
CA GLY A 8 15.29 61.17 -47.71
C GLY A 8 14.43 60.13 -47.09
N ARG A 9 14.87 58.87 -47.10
CA ARG A 9 14.29 57.73 -46.41
C ARG A 9 15.03 57.52 -45.10
N SER A 10 14.38 57.85 -43.99
CA SER A 10 14.84 57.46 -42.66
C SER A 10 14.48 56.01 -42.42
N PHE A 11 15.45 55.13 -42.22
CA PHE A 11 15.29 53.76 -41.74
C PHE A 11 15.18 53.79 -40.24
N ALA A 12 14.00 53.53 -39.71
CA ALA A 12 13.80 53.20 -38.28
C ALA A 12 14.03 51.70 -38.07
N VAL A 13 15.11 51.33 -37.39
CA VAL A 13 15.37 49.97 -36.97
C VAL A 13 14.56 49.73 -35.68
N ALA A 14 13.47 48.98 -35.79
CA ALA A 14 12.71 48.51 -34.65
C ALA A 14 13.42 47.27 -34.08
N LEU A 15 14.02 47.42 -32.88
CA LEU A 15 14.61 46.34 -32.11
C LEU A 15 13.47 45.59 -31.42
N ALA A 16 13.03 44.45 -31.97
CA ALA A 16 12.06 43.56 -31.34
C ALA A 16 12.77 42.74 -30.27
N LEU A 17 12.61 43.12 -29.01
CA LEU A 17 12.95 42.27 -27.83
C LEU A 17 11.96 41.09 -27.79
N LEU A 18 12.38 39.94 -28.28
CA LEU A 18 11.73 38.65 -28.01
C LEU A 18 11.92 38.33 -26.54
N ALA A 19 10.96 38.70 -25.70
CA ALA A 19 10.82 38.14 -24.36
C ALA A 19 10.41 36.68 -24.49
N THR A 20 11.38 35.77 -24.47
CA THR A 20 11.14 34.36 -24.24
C THR A 20 10.70 34.18 -22.78
N GLY A 21 9.46 34.53 -22.51
CA GLY A 21 8.78 34.07 -21.29
C GLY A 21 8.67 32.55 -21.36
N GLY A 22 9.59 31.85 -20.73
CA GLY A 22 9.43 30.43 -20.48
C GLY A 22 8.11 30.25 -19.75
N LEU A 23 7.12 29.69 -20.44
CA LEU A 23 5.93 29.15 -19.78
C LEU A 23 6.45 28.07 -18.83
N ALA A 24 6.64 28.44 -17.56
CA ALA A 24 6.72 27.47 -16.50
C ALA A 24 5.38 26.71 -16.55
N GLN A 25 5.38 25.56 -17.20
CA GLN A 25 4.25 24.66 -17.21
C GLN A 25 4.01 24.33 -15.75
N ALA A 26 2.92 24.85 -15.21
CA ALA A 26 2.51 24.52 -13.83
C ALA A 26 2.46 23.00 -13.78
N ALA A 27 3.34 22.40 -12.99
CA ALA A 27 3.36 20.95 -12.83
C ALA A 27 1.96 20.51 -12.44
N ASP A 28 1.37 19.63 -13.23
CA ASP A 28 0.05 19.08 -12.93
C ASP A 28 0.06 18.47 -11.53
N SER A 29 -1.08 18.51 -10.85
CA SER A 29 -1.21 17.94 -9.50
C SER A 29 -0.90 16.44 -9.51
N VAL A 30 -0.16 15.97 -8.52
CA VAL A 30 0.15 14.54 -8.34
C VAL A 30 -1.11 13.80 -7.86
N ARG A 31 -1.58 12.84 -8.64
CA ARG A 31 -2.74 12.01 -8.29
C ARG A 31 -2.30 10.89 -7.37
N VAL A 32 -2.66 11.00 -6.09
CA VAL A 32 -2.28 10.05 -5.04
C VAL A 32 -3.39 9.04 -4.82
N GLY A 33 -3.11 7.77 -5.06
CA GLY A 33 -4.01 6.65 -4.76
C GLY A 33 -3.70 5.97 -3.45
N SER A 34 -4.63 5.13 -2.97
CA SER A 34 -4.36 4.14 -1.94
C SER A 34 -5.33 2.97 -2.01
N LYS A 35 -4.94 1.85 -1.41
CA LYS A 35 -5.85 0.73 -1.19
C LYS A 35 -6.97 1.13 -0.24
N ILE A 36 -8.04 0.34 -0.22
CA ILE A 36 -9.25 0.60 0.56
C ILE A 36 -9.10 0.28 2.05
N ASP A 37 -8.08 -0.51 2.41
CA ASP A 37 -7.81 -0.93 3.79
C ASP A 37 -7.31 0.22 4.67
N THR A 38 -7.32 -0.02 5.98
CA THR A 38 -6.90 0.94 7.01
C THR A 38 -5.49 1.46 6.78
N GLU A 39 -4.51 0.59 6.57
CA GLU A 39 -3.11 0.99 6.37
C GLU A 39 -2.91 1.69 5.02
N GLY A 40 -3.61 1.24 3.97
CA GLY A 40 -3.60 1.93 2.68
C GLY A 40 -4.09 3.37 2.80
N SER A 41 -5.17 3.59 3.57
CA SER A 41 -5.69 4.94 3.85
C SER A 41 -4.70 5.79 4.63
N LEU A 42 -4.08 5.23 5.67
CA LEU A 42 -3.05 5.90 6.47
C LEU A 42 -1.85 6.34 5.60
N LEU A 43 -1.23 5.38 4.90
CA LEU A 43 -0.05 5.63 4.09
C LEU A 43 -0.32 6.58 2.92
N GLY A 44 -1.51 6.49 2.31
CA GLY A 44 -1.96 7.41 1.29
C GLY A 44 -2.08 8.85 1.81
N ASN A 45 -2.67 9.03 3.00
CA ASN A 45 -2.76 10.34 3.65
C ASN A 45 -1.37 10.89 4.07
N ILE A 46 -0.45 10.03 4.48
CA ILE A 46 0.95 10.41 4.74
C ILE A 46 1.57 10.98 3.46
N ILE A 47 1.45 10.29 2.32
CA ILE A 47 1.99 10.77 1.05
C ILE A 47 1.38 12.13 0.67
N VAL A 48 0.04 12.25 0.69
CA VAL A 48 -0.66 13.51 0.37
C VAL A 48 -0.12 14.65 1.21
N GLN A 49 -0.07 14.49 2.53
CA GLN A 49 0.31 15.58 3.44
C GLN A 49 1.79 15.97 3.33
N VAL A 50 2.68 15.00 3.10
CA VAL A 50 4.11 15.30 2.86
C VAL A 50 4.27 16.10 1.57
N LEU A 51 3.59 15.72 0.50
CA LEU A 51 3.67 16.44 -0.78
C LEU A 51 3.13 17.87 -0.65
N GLU A 52 1.94 18.02 -0.06
CA GLU A 52 1.30 19.33 0.13
C GLU A 52 2.11 20.27 1.02
N ALA A 53 2.68 19.74 2.10
CA ALA A 53 3.55 20.52 3.01
C ALA A 53 4.83 21.03 2.31
N ASN A 54 5.23 20.39 1.21
CA ASN A 54 6.36 20.79 0.37
C ASN A 54 5.95 21.51 -0.93
N GLY A 55 4.72 22.03 -1.00
CA GLY A 55 4.24 22.85 -2.11
C GLY A 55 3.86 22.08 -3.38
N ILE A 56 3.82 20.76 -3.33
CA ILE A 56 3.37 19.92 -4.44
C ILE A 56 1.86 19.73 -4.32
N LYS A 57 1.12 20.22 -5.30
CA LYS A 57 -0.34 20.05 -5.35
C LYS A 57 -0.69 18.58 -5.55
N THR A 58 -1.70 18.10 -4.84
CA THR A 58 -2.19 16.72 -4.98
C THR A 58 -3.64 16.67 -5.47
N THR A 59 -3.97 15.55 -6.11
CA THR A 59 -5.36 15.15 -6.36
C THR A 59 -5.60 13.85 -5.59
N ASN A 60 -6.50 13.91 -4.63
CA ASN A 60 -6.82 12.78 -3.76
C ASN A 60 -7.66 11.72 -4.50
N LYS A 61 -7.09 10.52 -4.64
CA LYS A 61 -7.70 9.29 -5.16
C LYS A 61 -7.53 8.14 -4.16
N LEU A 62 -7.57 8.45 -2.87
CA LEU A 62 -7.39 7.46 -1.81
C LEU A 62 -8.58 6.49 -1.74
N GLN A 63 -8.35 5.32 -1.15
CA GLN A 63 -9.33 4.25 -0.97
C GLN A 63 -10.02 3.82 -2.28
N LEU A 64 -9.25 3.77 -3.37
CA LEU A 64 -9.75 3.48 -4.71
C LEU A 64 -10.21 2.02 -4.88
N GLY A 65 -9.61 1.09 -4.15
CA GLY A 65 -9.98 -0.33 -4.21
C GLY A 65 -8.89 -1.29 -3.73
N THR A 66 -8.98 -2.52 -4.19
CA THR A 66 -8.04 -3.60 -3.87
C THR A 66 -6.73 -3.50 -4.67
N THR A 67 -5.77 -4.37 -4.40
CA THR A 67 -4.47 -4.45 -5.10
C THR A 67 -4.62 -4.42 -6.62
N LYS A 68 -5.53 -5.21 -7.17
CA LYS A 68 -5.76 -5.28 -8.63
C LYS A 68 -6.27 -3.95 -9.21
N VAL A 69 -7.13 -3.25 -8.49
CA VAL A 69 -7.67 -1.94 -8.92
C VAL A 69 -6.56 -0.90 -8.95
N LEU A 70 -5.78 -0.80 -7.87
CA LEU A 70 -4.67 0.16 -7.78
C LEU A 70 -3.61 -0.11 -8.83
N ARG A 71 -3.29 -1.39 -9.05
CA ARG A 71 -2.34 -1.79 -10.09
C ARG A 71 -2.81 -1.35 -11.47
N GLY A 72 -4.09 -1.54 -11.79
CA GLY A 72 -4.69 -1.05 -13.03
C GLY A 72 -4.61 0.47 -13.15
N ALA A 73 -4.97 1.19 -12.09
CA ALA A 73 -4.99 2.66 -12.08
C ALA A 73 -3.61 3.29 -12.29
N ILE A 74 -2.54 2.75 -11.68
CA ILE A 74 -1.19 3.30 -11.90
C ILE A 74 -0.65 2.95 -13.28
N THR A 75 -0.90 1.75 -13.78
CA THR A 75 -0.42 1.33 -15.11
C THR A 75 -1.17 2.03 -16.25
N SER A 76 -2.46 2.35 -16.06
CA SER A 76 -3.24 3.15 -17.02
C SER A 76 -2.95 4.65 -16.93
N GLY A 77 -2.31 5.10 -15.85
CA GLY A 77 -2.02 6.50 -15.61
C GLY A 77 -3.18 7.29 -15.00
N GLU A 78 -4.16 6.62 -14.38
CA GLU A 78 -5.22 7.28 -13.61
C GLU A 78 -4.71 7.86 -12.28
N ILE A 79 -3.71 7.23 -11.69
CA ILE A 79 -2.96 7.73 -10.53
C ILE A 79 -1.47 7.81 -10.86
N ASP A 80 -0.73 8.62 -10.10
CA ASP A 80 0.69 8.87 -10.32
C ASP A 80 1.58 8.21 -9.28
N ILE A 81 1.08 8.07 -8.05
CA ILE A 81 1.79 7.51 -6.90
C ILE A 81 0.80 6.84 -5.95
N TYR A 82 1.17 5.73 -5.35
CA TYR A 82 0.46 5.13 -4.21
C TYR A 82 1.40 4.26 -3.37
N PRO A 83 1.05 3.95 -2.09
CA PRO A 83 1.79 2.99 -1.28
C PRO A 83 1.46 1.56 -1.73
N GLU A 84 2.47 0.81 -2.15
CA GLU A 84 2.38 -0.60 -2.53
C GLU A 84 3.34 -1.43 -1.67
N TYR A 85 3.24 -2.75 -1.74
CA TYR A 85 4.01 -3.68 -0.92
C TYR A 85 4.88 -4.58 -1.78
N THR A 86 6.14 -4.73 -1.41
CA THR A 86 7.16 -5.44 -2.22
C THR A 86 6.75 -6.85 -2.62
N GLY A 87 6.11 -7.59 -1.72
CA GLY A 87 5.65 -8.96 -1.96
C GLY A 87 4.60 -9.10 -3.05
N ASN A 88 3.85 -8.03 -3.37
CA ASN A 88 2.91 -8.05 -4.49
C ASN A 88 3.60 -8.20 -5.85
N GLY A 89 4.92 -7.97 -5.92
CA GLY A 89 5.70 -8.28 -7.10
C GLY A 89 5.60 -9.74 -7.53
N ALA A 90 5.57 -10.67 -6.58
CA ALA A 90 5.35 -12.08 -6.86
C ALA A 90 4.07 -12.31 -7.69
N PHE A 91 2.97 -11.69 -7.25
CA PHE A 91 1.68 -11.77 -7.93
C PHE A 91 1.65 -10.98 -9.26
N PHE A 92 2.19 -9.75 -9.30
CA PHE A 92 2.16 -8.91 -10.51
C PHE A 92 2.91 -9.52 -11.68
N PHE A 93 3.94 -10.30 -11.40
CA PHE A 93 4.83 -10.88 -12.41
C PHE A 93 4.67 -12.40 -12.55
N SER A 94 3.71 -13.01 -11.83
CA SER A 94 3.42 -14.46 -11.84
C SER A 94 4.68 -15.29 -11.52
N ASP A 95 5.39 -14.87 -10.47
CA ASP A 95 6.70 -15.41 -10.07
C ASP A 95 6.75 -15.79 -8.59
N GLU A 96 5.65 -16.31 -8.08
CA GLU A 96 5.43 -16.59 -6.65
C GLU A 96 6.42 -17.63 -6.07
N LYS A 97 7.06 -18.40 -6.93
CA LYS A 97 7.99 -19.47 -6.54
C LYS A 97 9.42 -18.98 -6.26
N ASP A 98 9.77 -17.78 -6.69
CA ASP A 98 11.12 -17.26 -6.50
C ASP A 98 11.39 -16.96 -5.01
N PRO A 99 12.46 -17.55 -4.42
CA PRO A 99 12.79 -17.33 -3.02
C PRO A 99 13.18 -15.89 -2.68
N ALA A 100 13.50 -15.06 -3.65
CA ALA A 100 13.80 -13.65 -3.46
C ALA A 100 12.66 -12.92 -2.73
N TRP A 101 11.40 -13.30 -2.97
CA TRP A 101 10.24 -12.68 -2.31
C TRP A 101 10.18 -12.89 -0.80
N LYS A 102 10.92 -13.87 -0.27
CA LYS A 102 11.03 -14.18 1.16
C LYS A 102 12.18 -13.45 1.86
N ASN A 103 12.88 -12.58 1.13
CA ASN A 103 13.95 -11.73 1.65
C ASN A 103 13.63 -10.28 1.33
N ALA A 104 13.62 -9.40 2.33
CA ALA A 104 13.21 -8.00 2.18
C ALA A 104 14.02 -7.27 1.10
N GLN A 105 15.35 -7.37 1.14
CA GLN A 105 16.23 -6.67 0.19
C GLN A 105 16.13 -7.28 -1.20
N ALA A 106 16.22 -8.62 -1.31
CA ALA A 106 16.15 -9.28 -2.61
C ALA A 106 14.81 -9.08 -3.31
N GLY A 107 13.70 -9.16 -2.55
CA GLY A 107 12.35 -8.92 -3.07
C GLY A 107 12.16 -7.47 -3.53
N PHE A 108 12.67 -6.51 -2.75
CA PHE A 108 12.63 -5.09 -3.13
C PHE A 108 13.41 -4.80 -4.42
N GLU A 109 14.65 -5.24 -4.51
CA GLU A 109 15.46 -5.01 -5.73
C GLU A 109 14.83 -5.70 -6.96
N LYS A 110 14.29 -6.89 -6.76
CA LYS A 110 13.62 -7.63 -7.83
C LYS A 110 12.37 -6.92 -8.34
N VAL A 111 11.45 -6.50 -7.45
CA VAL A 111 10.23 -5.81 -7.88
C VAL A 111 10.54 -4.48 -8.53
N LYS A 112 11.50 -3.73 -7.99
CA LYS A 112 11.97 -2.46 -8.53
C LYS A 112 12.44 -2.60 -9.98
N GLN A 113 13.28 -3.61 -10.25
CA GLN A 113 13.79 -3.87 -11.60
C GLN A 113 12.67 -4.29 -12.56
N LEU A 114 11.87 -5.30 -12.16
CA LEU A 114 10.80 -5.83 -13.01
C LEU A 114 9.76 -4.77 -13.37
N ASP A 115 9.39 -3.93 -12.40
CA ASP A 115 8.35 -2.94 -12.60
C ASP A 115 8.83 -1.74 -13.42
N TYR A 116 10.08 -1.32 -13.22
CA TYR A 116 10.67 -0.30 -14.08
C TYR A 116 10.78 -0.77 -15.53
N ASP A 117 11.27 -1.98 -15.75
CA ASP A 117 11.45 -2.52 -17.10
C ASP A 117 10.13 -2.64 -17.87
N LYS A 118 9.11 -3.21 -17.21
CA LYS A 118 7.83 -3.50 -17.86
C LYS A 118 6.88 -2.31 -17.91
N ASN A 119 6.84 -1.49 -16.87
CA ASN A 119 5.76 -0.51 -16.67
C ASN A 119 6.24 0.92 -16.48
N LYS A 120 7.55 1.15 -16.39
CA LYS A 120 8.13 2.46 -16.04
C LYS A 120 7.59 3.01 -14.71
N ILE A 121 7.40 2.10 -13.76
CA ILE A 121 7.04 2.40 -12.38
C ILE A 121 8.31 2.30 -11.54
N VAL A 122 8.58 3.35 -10.76
CA VAL A 122 9.74 3.45 -9.89
C VAL A 122 9.31 3.17 -8.46
N TRP A 123 9.94 2.19 -7.82
CA TRP A 123 9.79 1.90 -6.41
C TRP A 123 10.76 2.77 -5.61
N LEU A 124 10.23 3.60 -4.70
CA LEU A 124 11.03 4.37 -3.76
C LEU A 124 11.40 3.51 -2.55
N ASP A 125 12.20 4.06 -1.62
CA ASP A 125 12.68 3.30 -0.47
C ASP A 125 11.53 2.71 0.37
N ALA A 126 11.63 1.43 0.69
CA ALA A 126 10.64 0.71 1.46
C ALA A 126 10.78 0.97 2.96
N ALA A 127 9.66 0.93 3.68
CA ALA A 127 9.61 0.96 5.12
C ALA A 127 10.14 -0.35 5.74
N PRO A 128 10.75 -0.31 6.95
CA PRO A 128 11.26 -1.49 7.65
C PRO A 128 10.10 -2.23 8.39
N ALA A 129 9.05 -2.56 7.67
CA ALA A 129 7.87 -3.26 8.17
C ALA A 129 7.53 -4.43 7.25
N ASN A 130 6.75 -5.38 7.75
CA ASN A 130 6.24 -6.50 6.98
C ASN A 130 4.74 -6.66 7.20
N ASN A 131 3.97 -6.13 6.28
CA ASN A 131 2.51 -6.26 6.22
C ASN A 131 2.13 -7.60 5.55
N THR A 132 2.68 -8.70 6.06
CA THR A 132 2.42 -10.03 5.47
C THR A 132 1.03 -10.53 5.82
N TRP A 133 0.39 -11.25 4.90
CA TRP A 133 -0.84 -11.95 5.24
C TRP A 133 -0.62 -13.03 6.31
N THR A 134 -1.55 -13.09 7.24
CA THR A 134 -1.63 -14.13 8.26
C THR A 134 -3.08 -14.51 8.54
N ILE A 135 -3.27 -15.56 9.31
CA ILE A 135 -4.56 -15.91 9.90
C ILE A 135 -4.49 -15.60 11.40
N ALA A 136 -5.38 -14.74 11.85
CA ALA A 136 -5.63 -14.51 13.26
C ALA A 136 -6.82 -15.37 13.72
N ILE A 137 -6.75 -15.90 14.92
CA ILE A 137 -7.81 -16.71 15.53
C ILE A 137 -8.16 -16.14 16.89
N ARG A 138 -9.39 -16.31 17.33
CA ARG A 138 -9.82 -15.90 18.67
C ARG A 138 -8.93 -16.55 19.73
N GLN A 139 -8.51 -15.76 20.71
CA GLN A 139 -7.62 -16.21 21.79
C GLN A 139 -8.20 -17.40 22.56
N ASP A 140 -9.51 -17.34 22.90
CA ASP A 140 -10.19 -18.44 23.62
C ASP A 140 -10.18 -19.76 22.83
N VAL A 141 -10.36 -19.70 21.51
CA VAL A 141 -10.31 -20.89 20.64
C VAL A 141 -8.87 -21.41 20.53
N ALA A 142 -7.91 -20.51 20.38
CA ALA A 142 -6.50 -20.87 20.29
C ALA A 142 -6.00 -21.55 21.58
N ASP A 143 -6.33 -21.00 22.73
CA ASP A 143 -5.92 -21.53 24.03
C ASP A 143 -6.56 -22.90 24.31
N ALA A 144 -7.87 -23.05 24.06
CA ALA A 144 -8.59 -24.30 24.24
C ALA A 144 -8.07 -25.45 23.36
N ASN A 145 -7.48 -25.14 22.20
CA ASN A 145 -7.00 -26.13 21.23
C ASN A 145 -5.48 -26.10 21.03
N HIS A 146 -4.74 -25.33 21.83
CA HIS A 146 -3.28 -25.19 21.79
C HIS A 146 -2.75 -24.75 20.41
N LEU A 147 -3.46 -23.85 19.72
CA LEU A 147 -3.12 -23.38 18.39
C LEU A 147 -2.14 -22.20 18.47
N LYS A 148 -0.90 -22.41 18.05
CA LYS A 148 0.15 -21.38 18.00
C LYS A 148 0.64 -21.11 16.58
N THR A 149 0.51 -22.10 15.71
CA THR A 149 1.04 -22.07 14.35
C THR A 149 -0.01 -22.48 13.32
N LEU A 150 0.22 -22.12 12.05
CA LEU A 150 -0.58 -22.63 10.93
C LEU A 150 -0.49 -24.17 10.77
N ALA A 151 0.60 -24.77 11.26
CA ALA A 151 0.71 -26.23 11.31
C ALA A 151 -0.25 -26.85 12.33
N ASP A 152 -0.41 -26.21 13.49
CA ASP A 152 -1.38 -26.65 14.51
C ASP A 152 -2.80 -26.46 13.99
N LEU A 153 -3.07 -25.33 13.34
CA LEU A 153 -4.35 -25.05 12.68
C LEU A 153 -4.72 -26.14 11.67
N GLY A 154 -3.80 -26.50 10.79
CA GLY A 154 -4.04 -27.54 9.78
C GLY A 154 -4.39 -28.89 10.41
N LYS A 155 -3.67 -29.31 11.45
CA LYS A 155 -3.98 -30.53 12.20
C LYS A 155 -5.36 -30.46 12.87
N TRP A 156 -5.70 -29.32 13.48
CA TRP A 156 -6.97 -29.13 14.16
C TRP A 156 -8.17 -29.17 13.20
N ILE A 157 -8.07 -28.50 12.03
CA ILE A 157 -9.09 -28.54 10.98
C ILE A 157 -9.30 -29.97 10.48
N ASN A 158 -8.22 -30.70 10.16
CA ASN A 158 -8.28 -32.08 9.69
C ASN A 158 -8.82 -33.07 10.72
N GLY A 159 -8.66 -32.73 12.01
CA GLY A 159 -9.24 -33.47 13.14
C GLY A 159 -10.71 -33.16 13.44
N GLY A 160 -11.38 -32.36 12.57
CA GLY A 160 -12.79 -32.01 12.76
C GLY A 160 -13.01 -30.75 13.61
N GLY A 161 -11.98 -29.94 13.81
CA GLY A 161 -12.07 -28.66 14.51
C GLY A 161 -13.05 -27.71 13.84
N LYS A 162 -13.88 -27.04 14.62
CA LYS A 162 -14.89 -26.08 14.13
C LYS A 162 -14.22 -24.76 13.76
N PHE A 163 -13.65 -24.70 12.55
CA PHE A 163 -12.98 -23.52 12.02
C PHE A 163 -13.84 -22.82 10.98
N LYS A 164 -13.98 -21.50 11.12
CA LYS A 164 -14.59 -20.64 10.09
C LYS A 164 -13.86 -19.31 10.00
N LEU A 165 -13.47 -18.93 8.79
CA LEU A 165 -12.61 -17.80 8.47
C LEU A 165 -13.42 -16.65 7.83
N ALA A 166 -13.30 -15.45 8.38
CA ALA A 166 -13.67 -14.22 7.69
C ALA A 166 -12.49 -13.72 6.87
N ALA A 167 -12.68 -13.51 5.57
CA ALA A 167 -11.61 -13.07 4.68
C ALA A 167 -12.16 -12.30 3.46
N SER A 168 -11.29 -11.54 2.79
CA SER A 168 -11.62 -10.93 1.50
C SER A 168 -11.64 -11.95 0.37
N ALA A 169 -12.38 -11.65 -0.70
CA ALA A 169 -12.34 -12.46 -1.93
C ALA A 169 -10.90 -12.55 -2.49
N GLU A 170 -10.14 -11.46 -2.44
CA GLU A 170 -8.74 -11.45 -2.88
C GLU A 170 -7.91 -12.49 -2.11
N PHE A 171 -8.01 -12.55 -0.78
CA PHE A 171 -7.28 -13.52 0.02
C PHE A 171 -7.72 -14.97 -0.24
N ILE A 172 -9.01 -15.19 -0.45
CA ILE A 172 -9.59 -16.51 -0.69
C ILE A 172 -9.14 -17.09 -2.04
N GLU A 173 -9.06 -16.24 -3.08
CA GLU A 173 -8.88 -16.66 -4.47
C GLU A 173 -7.44 -16.59 -4.96
N ARG A 174 -6.64 -15.69 -4.42
CA ARG A 174 -5.26 -15.48 -4.87
C ARG A 174 -4.37 -16.69 -4.59
N PRO A 175 -3.63 -17.21 -5.59
CA PRO A 175 -2.82 -18.44 -5.44
C PRO A 175 -1.76 -18.36 -4.36
N ASP A 176 -1.22 -17.17 -4.10
CA ASP A 176 -0.16 -16.88 -3.12
C ASP A 176 -0.69 -16.53 -1.71
N ALA A 177 -2.02 -16.53 -1.50
CA ALA A 177 -2.67 -16.23 -0.23
C ALA A 177 -3.24 -17.50 0.44
N LEU A 178 -4.56 -17.59 0.70
CA LEU A 178 -5.16 -18.75 1.36
C LEU A 178 -4.84 -20.08 0.67
N PRO A 179 -4.88 -20.21 -0.67
CA PRO A 179 -4.47 -21.45 -1.35
C PRO A 179 -3.04 -21.88 -1.03
N ALA A 180 -2.09 -20.93 -0.91
CA ALA A 180 -0.72 -21.24 -0.53
C ALA A 180 -0.62 -21.79 0.91
N PHE A 181 -1.34 -21.18 1.86
CA PHE A 181 -1.43 -21.70 3.24
C PHE A 181 -2.03 -23.10 3.27
N GLN A 182 -3.14 -23.32 2.58
CA GLN A 182 -3.80 -24.62 2.51
C GLN A 182 -2.87 -25.73 1.96
N ASN A 183 -2.17 -25.42 0.86
CA ASN A 183 -1.22 -26.35 0.26
C ASN A 183 -0.02 -26.64 1.18
N ALA A 184 0.54 -25.60 1.80
CA ALA A 184 1.73 -25.75 2.63
C ALA A 184 1.44 -26.51 3.94
N TYR A 185 0.28 -26.27 4.55
CA TYR A 185 -0.07 -26.84 5.85
C TYR A 185 -1.04 -28.03 5.78
N GLY A 186 -1.42 -28.44 4.55
CA GLY A 186 -2.18 -29.67 4.32
C GLY A 186 -3.61 -29.64 4.81
N PHE A 187 -4.28 -28.47 4.78
CA PHE A 187 -5.71 -28.38 5.08
C PHE A 187 -6.48 -27.80 3.89
N LYS A 188 -7.79 -27.94 3.91
CA LYS A 188 -8.68 -27.36 2.91
C LYS A 188 -9.97 -26.89 3.57
N LEU A 189 -10.39 -25.67 3.22
CA LEU A 189 -11.65 -25.11 3.69
C LEU A 189 -12.76 -25.31 2.66
N ASN A 190 -13.93 -25.69 3.16
CA ASN A 190 -15.15 -25.72 2.38
C ASN A 190 -15.80 -24.33 2.34
N GLN A 191 -16.74 -24.11 1.43
CA GLN A 191 -17.48 -22.86 1.31
C GLN A 191 -18.17 -22.42 2.60
N ASP A 192 -18.72 -23.37 3.37
CA ASP A 192 -19.39 -23.09 4.65
C ASP A 192 -18.41 -22.63 5.75
N GLN A 193 -17.12 -22.88 5.58
CA GLN A 193 -16.04 -22.47 6.48
C GLN A 193 -15.47 -21.08 6.12
N LEU A 194 -16.05 -20.42 5.12
CA LEU A 194 -15.61 -19.12 4.64
C LEU A 194 -16.74 -18.09 4.78
N LEU A 195 -16.44 -16.94 5.34
CA LEU A 195 -17.24 -15.72 5.23
C LEU A 195 -16.46 -14.75 4.36
N SER A 196 -16.85 -14.67 3.07
CA SER A 196 -16.26 -13.70 2.15
C SER A 196 -16.85 -12.32 2.38
N LEU A 197 -15.98 -11.35 2.66
CA LEU A 197 -16.34 -9.96 2.88
C LEU A 197 -15.82 -9.08 1.73
N ALA A 198 -16.60 -8.08 1.35
CA ALA A 198 -16.21 -7.14 0.31
C ALA A 198 -15.05 -6.27 0.76
N GLY A 199 -14.14 -5.94 -0.18
CA GLY A 199 -12.96 -5.15 0.09
C GLY A 199 -11.80 -5.99 0.67
N GLY A 200 -10.74 -5.30 1.07
CA GLY A 200 -9.52 -5.93 1.60
C GLY A 200 -9.21 -5.49 3.04
N ASP A 201 -10.15 -4.79 3.71
CA ASP A 201 -9.92 -4.22 5.04
C ASP A 201 -10.01 -5.29 6.12
N THR A 202 -8.86 -5.57 6.74
CA THR A 202 -8.73 -6.55 7.83
C THR A 202 -9.39 -6.10 9.13
N ALA A 203 -9.64 -4.81 9.33
CA ALA A 203 -10.42 -4.34 10.48
C ALA A 203 -11.82 -4.97 10.49
N VAL A 204 -12.43 -5.15 9.30
CA VAL A 204 -13.75 -5.78 9.15
C VAL A 204 -13.68 -7.29 9.40
N THR A 205 -12.67 -7.99 8.90
CA THR A 205 -12.51 -9.44 9.11
C THR A 205 -12.19 -9.77 10.57
N ILE A 206 -11.30 -8.99 11.19
CA ILE A 206 -10.91 -9.14 12.61
C ILE A 206 -12.12 -8.87 13.52
N LYS A 207 -12.88 -7.80 13.26
CA LYS A 207 -14.11 -7.51 13.99
C LYS A 207 -15.14 -8.64 13.86
N ALA A 208 -15.35 -9.14 12.63
CA ALA A 208 -16.27 -10.26 12.40
C ALA A 208 -15.88 -11.50 13.22
N ALA A 209 -14.59 -11.82 13.32
CA ALA A 209 -14.11 -12.93 14.15
C ALA A 209 -14.27 -12.66 15.65
N ALA A 210 -13.96 -11.45 16.11
CA ALA A 210 -14.14 -11.05 17.50
C ALA A 210 -15.60 -11.17 17.96
N GLU A 211 -16.54 -10.71 17.13
CA GLU A 211 -17.98 -10.74 17.38
C GLU A 211 -18.64 -12.09 17.01
N GLN A 212 -17.89 -13.03 16.46
CA GLN A 212 -18.39 -14.33 15.97
C GLN A 212 -19.52 -14.21 14.95
N THR A 213 -19.48 -13.18 14.12
CA THR A 213 -20.47 -12.91 13.05
C THR A 213 -20.60 -14.14 12.15
N SER A 214 -21.80 -14.66 11.98
CA SER A 214 -22.08 -15.89 11.21
C SER A 214 -21.26 -17.11 11.68
N GLY A 215 -20.81 -17.14 12.95
CA GLY A 215 -20.05 -18.22 13.55
C GLY A 215 -18.56 -18.25 13.15
N VAL A 216 -18.00 -17.18 12.57
CA VAL A 216 -16.56 -17.11 12.31
C VAL A 216 -15.78 -16.99 13.61
N ASN A 217 -14.62 -17.66 13.68
CA ASN A 217 -13.73 -17.64 14.83
C ASN A 217 -12.29 -17.32 14.44
N ALA A 218 -12.05 -17.04 13.17
CA ALA A 218 -10.77 -16.63 12.63
C ALA A 218 -10.93 -15.55 11.55
N ALA A 219 -9.89 -14.78 11.34
CA ALA A 219 -9.85 -13.67 10.40
C ALA A 219 -8.60 -13.71 9.53
N MET A 220 -8.73 -13.31 8.27
CA MET A 220 -7.62 -12.79 7.50
C MET A 220 -7.10 -11.54 8.22
N ALA A 221 -5.82 -11.47 8.43
CA ALA A 221 -5.15 -10.34 9.07
C ALA A 221 -3.80 -10.06 8.40
N TYR A 222 -3.22 -8.92 8.74
CA TYR A 222 -1.86 -8.54 8.33
C TYR A 222 -0.92 -8.45 9.54
N GLY A 223 0.37 -8.58 9.28
CA GLY A 223 1.42 -8.48 10.32
C GLY A 223 1.48 -7.12 11.01
N THR A 224 0.95 -6.08 10.40
CA THR A 224 0.90 -4.71 10.94
C THR A 224 -0.46 -4.31 11.52
N ASP A 225 -1.40 -5.26 11.63
CA ASP A 225 -2.73 -5.00 12.19
C ASP A 225 -2.70 -4.82 13.71
N GLY A 226 -2.97 -3.60 14.17
CA GLY A 226 -3.14 -3.28 15.57
C GLY A 226 -4.38 -3.88 16.24
N PRO A 227 -5.53 -4.03 15.54
CA PRO A 227 -6.76 -4.57 16.13
C PRO A 227 -6.70 -6.01 16.62
N VAL A 228 -5.79 -6.84 16.13
CA VAL A 228 -5.75 -8.28 16.44
C VAL A 228 -5.73 -8.52 17.95
N ALA A 229 -4.73 -8.00 18.65
CA ALA A 229 -4.62 -8.19 20.10
C ALA A 229 -5.71 -7.44 20.88
N ALA A 230 -6.04 -6.21 20.44
CA ALA A 230 -7.03 -5.36 21.12
C ALA A 230 -8.45 -5.98 21.12
N LEU A 231 -8.77 -6.80 20.11
CA LEU A 231 -10.08 -7.46 19.98
C LEU A 231 -10.05 -8.94 20.40
N GLY A 232 -9.02 -9.37 21.13
CA GLY A 232 -8.93 -10.73 21.70
C GLY A 232 -8.66 -11.81 20.66
N LEU A 233 -7.92 -11.49 19.61
CA LEU A 233 -7.39 -12.46 18.65
C LEU A 233 -5.86 -12.59 18.82
N GLN A 234 -5.30 -13.66 18.30
CA GLN A 234 -3.86 -13.83 18.11
C GLN A 234 -3.55 -14.29 16.69
N THR A 235 -2.43 -13.84 16.14
CA THR A 235 -1.91 -14.34 14.87
C THR A 235 -1.28 -15.71 15.03
N LEU A 236 -1.46 -16.58 14.04
CA LEU A 236 -0.80 -17.88 13.97
C LEU A 236 0.53 -17.76 13.24
N ALA A 237 1.60 -18.27 13.86
CA ALA A 237 2.92 -18.24 13.23
C ALA A 237 2.97 -19.10 11.96
N ASP A 238 3.72 -18.62 10.97
CA ASP A 238 4.01 -19.32 9.70
C ASP A 238 5.44 -19.90 9.70
N PRO A 239 5.70 -21.06 10.33
CA PRO A 239 7.06 -21.62 10.39
C PRO A 239 7.62 -22.08 9.06
N LYS A 240 6.77 -22.21 8.02
CA LYS A 240 7.24 -22.55 6.66
C LYS A 240 7.56 -21.32 5.83
N GLY A 241 7.27 -20.12 6.33
CA GLY A 241 7.49 -18.87 5.61
C GLY A 241 6.79 -18.88 4.24
N VAL A 242 5.50 -19.20 4.22
CA VAL A 242 4.72 -19.36 2.98
C VAL A 242 4.61 -18.02 2.27
N GLN A 243 4.36 -16.96 3.02
CA GLN A 243 4.13 -15.64 2.47
C GLN A 243 5.41 -14.91 2.08
N PRO A 244 5.38 -14.12 1.01
CA PRO A 244 6.39 -13.10 0.74
C PRO A 244 6.54 -12.08 1.88
N ILE A 245 7.62 -11.31 1.85
CA ILE A 245 7.75 -10.10 2.68
C ILE A 245 7.08 -8.94 1.97
N TYR A 246 6.14 -8.30 2.67
CA TYR A 246 5.36 -7.18 2.18
C TYR A 246 5.81 -5.88 2.86
N ALA A 247 6.97 -5.35 2.46
CA ALA A 247 7.44 -4.06 2.94
C ALA A 247 6.71 -2.93 2.19
N PRO A 248 6.04 -2.00 2.88
CA PRO A 248 5.35 -0.89 2.21
C PRO A 248 6.33 0.10 1.60
N ALA A 249 6.09 0.51 0.36
CA ALA A 249 6.93 1.46 -0.36
C ALA A 249 6.06 2.37 -1.25
N PRO A 250 6.39 3.66 -1.39
CA PRO A 250 5.75 4.48 -2.41
C PRO A 250 6.19 4.00 -3.78
N ILE A 251 5.26 3.80 -4.69
CA ILE A 251 5.55 3.56 -6.10
C ILE A 251 5.03 4.69 -6.95
N VAL A 252 5.83 5.14 -7.91
CA VAL A 252 5.56 6.34 -8.69
C VAL A 252 5.81 6.10 -10.18
N ARG A 253 4.95 6.64 -11.03
CA ARG A 253 5.16 6.62 -12.48
C ARG A 253 6.39 7.45 -12.84
N GLU A 254 7.23 6.96 -13.73
CA GLU A 254 8.44 7.67 -14.18
C GLU A 254 8.13 9.11 -14.64
N ALA A 255 7.01 9.32 -15.33
CA ALA A 255 6.61 10.65 -15.80
C ALA A 255 6.36 11.64 -14.64
N ALA A 256 5.68 11.17 -13.58
CA ALA A 256 5.44 11.99 -12.38
C ALA A 256 6.74 12.26 -11.61
N LEU A 257 7.63 11.27 -11.53
CA LEU A 257 8.94 11.43 -10.90
C LEU A 257 9.83 12.42 -11.67
N LYS A 258 9.78 12.43 -12.99
CA LYS A 258 10.51 13.44 -13.82
C LYS A 258 9.98 14.84 -13.60
N ALA A 259 8.67 15.02 -13.40
CA ALA A 259 8.04 16.31 -13.09
C ALA A 259 8.33 16.78 -11.65
N HIS A 260 8.52 15.85 -10.73
CA HIS A 260 8.73 16.10 -9.29
C HIS A 260 9.93 15.27 -8.79
N ALA A 261 11.14 15.64 -9.21
CA ALA A 261 12.36 14.88 -8.94
C ALA A 261 12.75 14.76 -7.44
N ASN A 262 12.17 15.59 -6.58
CA ASN A 262 12.39 15.59 -5.13
C ASN A 262 11.51 14.61 -4.35
N LEU A 263 10.58 13.89 -5.01
CA LEU A 263 9.70 12.91 -4.33
C LEU A 263 10.48 11.89 -3.48
N PRO A 264 11.59 11.28 -3.96
CA PRO A 264 12.34 10.34 -3.17
C PRO A 264 12.90 10.94 -1.87
N GLU A 265 13.48 12.14 -1.95
CA GLU A 265 14.06 12.83 -0.79
C GLU A 265 13.01 13.19 0.27
N LEU A 266 11.81 13.59 -0.17
CA LEU A 266 10.71 13.94 0.72
C LEU A 266 10.13 12.71 1.43
N LEU A 267 9.96 11.59 0.74
CA LEU A 267 9.28 10.40 1.26
C LEU A 267 10.22 9.43 1.99
N LYS A 268 11.51 9.39 1.65
CA LYS A 268 12.50 8.49 2.26
C LYS A 268 12.54 8.56 3.79
N PRO A 269 12.74 9.70 4.46
CA PRO A 269 12.82 9.75 5.92
C PRO A 269 11.51 9.34 6.59
N VAL A 270 10.38 9.61 5.94
CA VAL A 270 9.05 9.25 6.45
C VAL A 270 8.86 7.74 6.41
N PHE A 271 9.07 7.10 5.26
CA PHE A 271 8.91 5.64 5.12
C PHE A 271 9.94 4.88 5.95
N ALA A 272 11.18 5.37 6.08
CA ALA A 272 12.19 4.78 6.95
C ALA A 272 11.79 4.75 8.44
N SER A 273 10.87 5.59 8.89
CA SER A 273 10.37 5.65 10.27
C SER A 273 9.16 4.76 10.54
N LEU A 274 8.57 4.13 9.49
CA LEU A 274 7.36 3.30 9.58
C LEU A 274 7.75 1.82 9.78
N ASP A 275 8.23 1.49 10.97
CA ASP A 275 8.46 0.09 11.36
C ASP A 275 7.16 -0.63 11.75
N GLY A 276 7.24 -1.95 11.94
CA GLY A 276 6.07 -2.77 12.30
C GLY A 276 5.32 -2.26 13.52
N PRO A 277 5.96 -2.04 14.68
CA PRO A 277 5.31 -1.49 15.88
C PRO A 277 4.66 -0.12 15.65
N THR A 278 5.31 0.76 14.88
CA THR A 278 4.75 2.07 14.53
C THR A 278 3.47 1.92 13.72
N LEU A 279 3.48 1.08 12.67
CA LEU A 279 2.27 0.84 11.86
C LEU A 279 1.16 0.18 12.68
N GLN A 280 1.47 -0.81 13.51
CA GLN A 280 0.47 -1.41 14.41
C GLN A 280 -0.21 -0.36 15.31
N LYS A 281 0.58 0.54 15.91
CA LYS A 281 0.04 1.63 16.74
C LYS A 281 -0.87 2.54 15.95
N LEU A 282 -0.44 3.02 14.79
CA LEU A 282 -1.21 3.96 13.96
C LEU A 282 -2.47 3.30 13.38
N ASN A 283 -2.39 2.04 12.95
CA ASN A 283 -3.54 1.26 12.50
C ASN A 283 -4.55 1.01 13.63
N ALA A 284 -4.09 0.79 14.87
CA ALA A 284 -4.97 0.65 16.02
C ALA A 284 -5.74 1.95 16.33
N GLN A 285 -5.10 3.10 16.24
CA GLN A 285 -5.76 4.39 16.42
C GLN A 285 -6.94 4.58 15.45
N ILE A 286 -6.77 4.13 14.20
CA ILE A 286 -7.82 4.22 13.19
C ILE A 286 -8.89 3.14 13.43
N ALA A 287 -8.50 1.87 13.49
CA ALA A 287 -9.43 0.74 13.43
C ALA A 287 -10.10 0.41 14.78
N VAL A 288 -9.46 0.73 15.91
CA VAL A 288 -9.97 0.44 17.26
C VAL A 288 -10.50 1.70 17.94
N GLU A 289 -9.74 2.79 17.88
CA GLU A 289 -10.09 4.04 18.53
C GLU A 289 -11.03 4.92 17.67
N GLY A 290 -11.24 4.55 16.39
CA GLY A 290 -12.14 5.22 15.47
C GLY A 290 -11.64 6.59 14.99
N GLN A 291 -10.33 6.85 15.10
CA GLN A 291 -9.74 8.09 14.63
C GLN A 291 -9.71 8.16 13.10
N ASP A 292 -9.85 9.35 12.56
CA ASP A 292 -9.74 9.57 11.10
C ASP A 292 -8.30 9.38 10.61
N ALA A 293 -8.12 8.61 9.54
CA ALA A 293 -6.80 8.27 9.01
C ALA A 293 -5.96 9.50 8.60
N LYS A 294 -6.61 10.56 8.11
CA LYS A 294 -5.95 11.83 7.79
C LYS A 294 -5.44 12.53 9.04
N GLN A 295 -6.22 12.48 10.13
CA GLN A 295 -5.83 13.09 11.41
C GLN A 295 -4.69 12.31 12.07
N VAL A 296 -4.74 10.98 12.04
CA VAL A 296 -3.65 10.10 12.53
C VAL A 296 -2.36 10.36 11.74
N ALA A 297 -2.43 10.42 10.41
CA ALA A 297 -1.30 10.78 9.56
C ALA A 297 -0.72 12.16 9.91
N ALA A 298 -1.58 13.18 10.08
CA ALA A 298 -1.16 14.54 10.43
C ALA A 298 -0.45 14.58 11.78
N ALA A 299 -1.02 13.92 12.79
CA ALA A 299 -0.44 13.86 14.14
C ALA A 299 0.94 13.18 14.10
N TYR A 300 1.04 12.05 13.43
CA TYR A 300 2.30 11.32 13.25
C TYR A 300 3.37 12.16 12.58
N LEU A 301 3.05 12.76 11.43
CA LEU A 301 3.99 13.58 10.67
C LEU A 301 4.48 14.80 11.47
N LYS A 302 3.60 15.43 12.24
CA LYS A 302 3.93 16.55 13.13
C LYS A 302 4.79 16.10 14.31
N GLU A 303 4.43 15.01 14.99
CA GLU A 303 5.19 14.43 16.12
C GLU A 303 6.62 14.10 15.72
N ARG A 304 6.81 13.57 14.52
CA ARG A 304 8.13 13.21 13.97
C ARG A 304 8.87 14.39 13.33
N GLY A 305 8.27 15.56 13.20
CA GLY A 305 8.88 16.73 12.59
C GLY A 305 9.03 16.69 11.07
N PHE A 306 8.28 15.82 10.38
CA PHE A 306 8.32 15.73 8.92
C PHE A 306 7.54 16.83 8.21
N VAL A 307 6.58 17.43 8.90
CA VAL A 307 5.83 18.59 8.41
C VAL A 307 5.84 19.68 9.50
N LYS A 308 5.95 20.93 9.06
CA LYS A 308 5.82 22.08 9.98
C LYS A 308 4.33 22.22 10.34
N GLY A 309 4.05 22.44 11.62
CA GLY A 309 2.70 22.68 12.13
C GLY A 309 2.17 24.06 11.76
#